data_c2652e46c2d2df147276b5da92d3c1fb
#
_entry.id   c2652e46c2d2df147276b5da92d3c1fb
#
_cell.length_a   1.000
_cell.length_b   1.000
_cell.length_c   1.000
_cell.angle_alpha   90.00
_cell.angle_beta   90.00
_cell.angle_gamma   90.00
#
_symmetry.space_group_name_H-M   'P 1'
#
loop_
_entity.id
_entity.type
_entity.pdbx_description
1 polymer ?
#
loop_
_entity_poly.entity_id
_entity_poly.type
_entity_poly.pdbx_seq_one_letter_code
_entity_poly.pdbx_strand_id
1 'polypeptide(L)'
;MRDLKQDNQLEYQEKMIKDRRDNGYKKFRWDGAPILNSGITTQFVVGAAEDETDWDLLKRIDWGYKEIDLRRAYFSSFIPIEGTPLAGKQAASLEREHRLYQTDWLLRIYHYKLKDIEDVITEEGNLPQGDPKIHLARQYFKDHSLVDPNQASYNELLRVPGIGPISGKRIINLRSKNFVFKRRADLKSVGVVLKRADPFLKISGQNQTTLHNFINIDNINVGDQI
;
A
#
# COMPACT_ATOMS: atom_id res chain seq x y z
N MET A 1 -5.26 -35.95 -11.43
CA MET A 1 -4.87 -35.07 -12.57
C MET A 1 -4.69 -33.61 -12.20
N ARG A 2 -5.24 -33.11 -11.06
CA ARG A 2 -5.07 -31.70 -10.60
C ARG A 2 -3.71 -31.48 -9.94
N ASP A 3 -3.19 -32.43 -9.18
CA ASP A 3 -1.94 -32.29 -8.40
C ASP A 3 -0.69 -32.16 -9.30
N LEU A 4 -0.60 -32.94 -10.37
CA LEU A 4 0.53 -32.88 -11.31
C LEU A 4 0.71 -31.52 -12.03
N LYS A 5 -0.37 -30.76 -12.23
CA LYS A 5 -0.28 -29.43 -12.84
C LYS A 5 0.19 -28.36 -11.86
N GLN A 6 -0.16 -28.51 -10.59
CA GLN A 6 0.23 -27.61 -9.53
C GLN A 6 1.70 -27.79 -9.15
N ASP A 7 2.15 -29.05 -9.06
CA ASP A 7 3.55 -29.38 -8.79
C ASP A 7 4.47 -28.90 -9.92
N ASN A 8 4.08 -29.08 -11.18
CA ASN A 8 4.83 -28.55 -12.33
C ASN A 8 4.89 -27.02 -12.36
N GLN A 9 3.88 -26.33 -11.84
CA GLN A 9 3.86 -24.87 -11.78
C GLN A 9 4.76 -24.34 -10.67
N LEU A 10 4.80 -25.02 -9.52
CA LEU A 10 5.69 -24.70 -8.40
C LEU A 10 7.17 -24.95 -8.77
N GLU A 11 7.46 -26.11 -9.34
CA GLU A 11 8.81 -26.47 -9.81
C GLU A 11 9.32 -25.49 -10.89
N TYR A 12 8.45 -25.06 -11.79
CA TYR A 12 8.76 -24.04 -12.79
C TYR A 12 9.04 -22.67 -12.14
N GLN A 13 8.27 -22.27 -11.14
CA GLN A 13 8.48 -21.02 -10.41
C GLN A 13 9.80 -21.04 -9.63
N GLU A 14 10.11 -22.12 -8.93
CA GLU A 14 11.36 -22.29 -8.20
C GLU A 14 12.58 -22.25 -9.13
N LYS A 15 12.47 -22.88 -10.29
CA LYS A 15 13.53 -22.83 -11.31
C LYS A 15 13.74 -21.42 -11.85
N MET A 16 12.69 -20.66 -12.08
CA MET A 16 12.74 -19.26 -12.50
C MET A 16 13.40 -18.36 -11.45
N ILE A 17 13.09 -18.59 -10.18
CA ILE A 17 13.68 -17.85 -9.05
C ILE A 17 15.17 -18.14 -8.94
N LYS A 18 15.55 -19.40 -9.05
CA LYS A 18 16.95 -19.84 -8.98
C LYS A 18 17.78 -19.23 -10.11
N ASP A 19 17.29 -19.28 -11.33
CA ASP A 19 17.98 -18.72 -12.50
C ASP A 19 18.15 -17.18 -12.43
N ARG A 20 17.22 -16.47 -11.82
CA ARG A 20 17.35 -15.03 -11.58
C ARG A 20 18.42 -14.68 -10.55
N ARG A 21 18.58 -15.49 -9.50
CA ARG A 21 19.65 -15.32 -8.51
C ARG A 21 21.03 -15.58 -9.12
N ASP A 22 21.14 -16.61 -9.96
CA ASP A 22 22.42 -17.06 -10.48
C ASP A 22 22.92 -16.27 -11.70
N ASN A 23 22.01 -15.74 -12.52
CA ASN A 23 22.35 -15.14 -13.82
C ASN A 23 22.02 -13.64 -13.97
N GLY A 24 21.49 -12.98 -12.94
CA GLY A 24 20.98 -11.62 -13.07
C GLY A 24 19.83 -11.52 -14.07
N TYR A 25 19.42 -10.30 -14.43
CA TYR A 25 18.29 -10.04 -15.35
C TYR A 25 18.53 -10.43 -16.81
N LYS A 26 19.09 -11.62 -17.10
CA LYS A 26 19.13 -12.11 -18.47
C LYS A 26 17.74 -12.58 -18.88
N LYS A 27 17.19 -11.99 -19.95
CA LYS A 27 15.91 -12.34 -20.56
C LYS A 27 15.82 -13.85 -20.73
N PHE A 28 14.94 -14.48 -19.96
CA PHE A 28 14.70 -15.92 -20.06
C PHE A 28 13.91 -16.20 -21.34
N ARG A 29 14.36 -17.13 -22.17
CA ARG A 29 13.62 -17.67 -23.30
C ARG A 29 13.24 -19.11 -22.97
N TRP A 30 11.96 -19.40 -23.02
CA TRP A 30 11.47 -20.76 -23.04
C TRP A 30 11.16 -21.11 -24.50
N ASP A 31 11.78 -22.14 -25.04
CA ASP A 31 11.59 -22.63 -26.42
C ASP A 31 11.65 -21.56 -27.53
N GLY A 32 12.49 -20.56 -27.36
CA GLY A 32 12.65 -19.50 -28.37
C GLY A 32 11.53 -18.44 -28.39
N ALA A 33 10.49 -18.62 -27.59
CA ALA A 33 9.44 -17.61 -27.48
C ALA A 33 9.92 -16.37 -26.69
N PRO A 34 9.55 -15.14 -27.10
CA PRO A 34 9.86 -13.96 -26.31
C PRO A 34 9.12 -14.04 -24.98
N ILE A 35 9.84 -13.86 -23.87
CA ILE A 35 9.19 -13.66 -22.59
C ILE A 35 8.33 -12.40 -22.72
N LEU A 36 7.07 -12.52 -22.31
CA LEU A 36 6.17 -11.38 -22.26
C LEU A 36 6.82 -10.29 -21.40
N ASN A 37 7.19 -9.17 -22.01
CA ASN A 37 7.78 -8.01 -21.34
C ASN A 37 6.85 -7.38 -20.28
N SER A 38 5.60 -7.85 -20.20
CA SER A 38 4.56 -7.37 -19.30
C SER A 38 4.74 -7.78 -17.85
N GLY A 39 5.59 -8.80 -17.55
CA GLY A 39 5.77 -9.34 -16.19
C GLY A 39 4.61 -10.20 -15.71
N ILE A 40 4.65 -10.59 -14.44
CA ILE A 40 3.67 -11.47 -13.79
C ILE A 40 2.63 -10.61 -13.04
N THR A 41 1.37 -10.95 -13.18
CA THR A 41 0.28 -10.40 -12.35
C THR A 41 -0.50 -11.54 -11.73
N THR A 42 -1.15 -11.30 -10.61
CA THR A 42 -2.02 -12.27 -9.94
C THR A 42 -3.34 -11.62 -9.54
N GLN A 43 -4.36 -12.44 -9.32
CA GLN A 43 -5.63 -11.99 -8.76
C GLN A 43 -6.00 -12.86 -7.55
N PHE A 44 -6.46 -12.20 -6.50
CA PHE A 44 -7.00 -12.82 -5.30
C PHE A 44 -8.50 -12.58 -5.21
N VAL A 45 -9.26 -13.65 -4.97
CA VAL A 45 -10.69 -13.56 -4.64
C VAL A 45 -10.81 -13.48 -3.13
N VAL A 46 -10.92 -12.27 -2.62
CA VAL A 46 -10.87 -11.95 -1.19
C VAL A 46 -12.08 -12.51 -0.45
N GLY A 47 -11.85 -13.28 0.60
CA GLY A 47 -12.89 -13.87 1.41
C GLY A 47 -13.50 -15.16 0.83
N ALA A 48 -12.94 -15.72 -0.24
CA ALA A 48 -13.37 -17.01 -0.78
C ALA A 48 -12.83 -18.19 0.05
N ALA A 49 -11.60 -18.12 0.55
CA ALA A 49 -11.03 -19.12 1.42
C ALA A 49 -11.52 -18.96 2.87
N GLU A 50 -11.57 -20.09 3.61
CA GLU A 50 -11.77 -20.07 5.05
C GLU A 50 -10.47 -19.58 5.71
N ASP A 51 -10.59 -18.89 6.82
CA ASP A 51 -9.47 -18.40 7.64
C ASP A 51 -8.47 -17.44 6.90
N GLU A 52 -8.83 -16.95 5.71
CA GLU A 52 -7.99 -15.99 4.98
C GLU A 52 -8.05 -14.61 5.61
N THR A 53 -6.91 -14.14 6.13
CA THR A 53 -6.77 -12.79 6.67
C THR A 53 -6.16 -11.82 5.65
N ASP A 54 -6.36 -10.50 5.87
CA ASP A 54 -5.70 -9.49 5.04
C ASP A 54 -4.18 -9.57 5.18
N TRP A 55 -3.69 -9.93 6.38
CA TRP A 55 -2.28 -10.09 6.64
C TRP A 55 -1.64 -11.22 5.83
N ASP A 56 -2.35 -12.33 5.66
CA ASP A 56 -1.86 -13.44 4.84
C ASP A 56 -1.76 -13.05 3.37
N LEU A 57 -2.75 -12.33 2.85
CA LEU A 57 -2.72 -11.79 1.50
C LEU A 57 -1.54 -10.82 1.32
N LEU A 58 -1.34 -9.89 2.27
CA LEU A 58 -0.26 -8.91 2.22
C LEU A 58 1.13 -9.56 2.27
N LYS A 59 1.31 -10.60 3.10
CA LYS A 59 2.55 -11.40 3.11
C LYS A 59 2.81 -12.07 1.77
N ARG A 60 1.78 -12.64 1.14
CA ARG A 60 1.90 -13.30 -0.17
C ARG A 60 2.25 -12.34 -1.28
N ILE A 61 1.64 -11.17 -1.33
CA ILE A 61 1.96 -10.17 -2.37
C ILE A 61 3.35 -9.55 -2.15
N ASP A 62 3.75 -9.28 -0.91
CA ASP A 62 5.09 -8.77 -0.60
C ASP A 62 6.17 -9.78 -1.01
N TRP A 63 5.96 -11.07 -0.71
CA TRP A 63 6.80 -12.14 -1.24
C TRP A 63 6.83 -12.14 -2.77
N GLY A 64 5.65 -12.03 -3.41
CA GLY A 64 5.56 -11.99 -4.86
C GLY A 64 6.35 -10.83 -5.49
N TYR A 65 6.31 -9.64 -4.88
CA TYR A 65 7.09 -8.50 -5.35
C TYR A 65 8.60 -8.71 -5.19
N LYS A 66 9.04 -9.40 -4.14
CA LYS A 66 10.46 -9.61 -3.84
C LYS A 66 11.07 -10.77 -4.58
N GLU A 67 10.34 -11.88 -4.69
CA GLU A 67 10.92 -13.15 -5.10
C GLU A 67 10.61 -13.52 -6.57
N ILE A 68 9.45 -13.15 -7.10
CA ILE A 68 9.05 -13.53 -8.46
C ILE A 68 8.81 -12.35 -9.40
N ASP A 69 9.19 -11.12 -8.98
CA ASP A 69 8.99 -9.90 -9.76
C ASP A 69 7.52 -9.69 -10.17
N LEU A 70 6.62 -9.95 -9.23
CA LEU A 70 5.21 -9.67 -9.41
C LEU A 70 5.03 -8.17 -9.71
N ARG A 71 4.37 -7.83 -10.78
CA ARG A 71 4.14 -6.41 -11.13
C ARG A 71 2.93 -5.83 -10.44
N ARG A 72 1.89 -6.64 -10.28
CA ARG A 72 0.65 -6.20 -9.68
C ARG A 72 -0.17 -7.36 -9.15
N ALA A 73 -0.70 -7.20 -7.95
CA ALA A 73 -1.77 -7.99 -7.42
C ALA A 73 -3.12 -7.29 -7.71
N TYR A 74 -4.10 -8.07 -8.11
CA TYR A 74 -5.49 -7.65 -8.26
C TYR A 74 -6.32 -8.31 -7.16
N PHE A 75 -7.33 -7.63 -6.69
CA PHE A 75 -8.26 -8.13 -5.69
C PHE A 75 -9.68 -8.05 -6.23
N SER A 76 -10.50 -9.02 -5.88
CA SER A 76 -11.93 -8.98 -6.13
C SER A 76 -12.65 -9.53 -4.91
N SER A 77 -13.66 -8.85 -4.42
CA SER A 77 -14.48 -9.34 -3.32
C SER A 77 -15.22 -10.60 -3.76
N PHE A 78 -15.21 -11.63 -2.91
CA PHE A 78 -15.98 -12.85 -3.15
C PHE A 78 -17.48 -12.54 -3.10
N ILE A 79 -18.20 -13.02 -4.12
CA ILE A 79 -19.67 -12.98 -4.19
C ILE A 79 -20.16 -14.41 -4.36
N PRO A 80 -21.01 -14.93 -3.46
CA PRO A 80 -21.55 -16.28 -3.59
C PRO A 80 -22.48 -16.38 -4.82
N ILE A 81 -22.37 -17.47 -5.55
CA ILE A 81 -23.21 -17.76 -6.72
C ILE A 81 -24.04 -19.01 -6.42
N GLU A 82 -25.35 -18.91 -6.64
CA GLU A 82 -26.28 -20.02 -6.45
C GLU A 82 -25.88 -21.23 -7.31
N GLY A 83 -26.06 -22.45 -6.76
CA GLY A 83 -25.67 -23.68 -7.44
C GLY A 83 -24.18 -24.02 -7.41
N THR A 84 -23.33 -23.22 -6.73
CA THR A 84 -21.90 -23.50 -6.54
C THR A 84 -21.63 -24.05 -5.14
N PRO A 85 -20.49 -24.75 -4.92
CA PRO A 85 -20.11 -25.24 -3.58
C PRO A 85 -20.02 -24.17 -2.50
N LEU A 86 -19.81 -22.90 -2.87
CA LEU A 86 -19.66 -21.77 -1.95
C LEU A 86 -20.93 -20.89 -1.88
N ALA A 87 -22.07 -21.33 -2.41
CA ALA A 87 -23.31 -20.56 -2.43
C ALA A 87 -23.80 -20.12 -1.04
N GLY A 88 -23.52 -20.92 0.00
CA GLY A 88 -23.90 -20.59 1.38
C GLY A 88 -22.91 -19.70 2.14
N LYS A 89 -21.80 -19.29 1.50
CA LYS A 89 -20.79 -18.46 2.16
C LYS A 89 -21.17 -16.98 2.08
N GLN A 90 -20.81 -16.22 3.11
CA GLN A 90 -21.05 -14.77 3.14
C GLN A 90 -20.18 -14.04 2.12
N ALA A 91 -20.77 -13.08 1.42
CA ALA A 91 -20.02 -12.20 0.52
C ALA A 91 -18.98 -11.37 1.28
N ALA A 92 -17.82 -11.16 0.67
CA ALA A 92 -16.83 -10.23 1.19
C ALA A 92 -17.22 -8.78 0.90
N SER A 93 -16.87 -7.85 1.80
CA SER A 93 -17.18 -6.45 1.60
C SER A 93 -16.27 -5.78 0.55
N LEU A 94 -16.82 -4.88 -0.24
CA LEU A 94 -16.04 -4.04 -1.17
C LEU A 94 -15.02 -3.16 -0.44
N GLU A 95 -15.32 -2.76 0.79
CA GLU A 95 -14.39 -1.97 1.61
C GLU A 95 -13.11 -2.75 1.92
N ARG A 96 -13.20 -4.06 2.16
CA ARG A 96 -12.04 -4.93 2.38
C ARG A 96 -11.16 -4.97 1.12
N GLU A 97 -11.76 -5.14 -0.05
CA GLU A 97 -11.08 -5.08 -1.34
C GLU A 97 -10.36 -3.73 -1.53
N HIS A 98 -11.07 -2.62 -1.31
CA HIS A 98 -10.51 -1.28 -1.45
C HIS A 98 -9.32 -1.03 -0.52
N ARG A 99 -9.40 -1.48 0.74
CA ARG A 99 -8.28 -1.35 1.70
C ARG A 99 -7.06 -2.15 1.26
N LEU A 100 -7.26 -3.35 0.72
CA LEU A 100 -6.17 -4.15 0.16
C LEU A 100 -5.51 -3.45 -1.03
N TYR A 101 -6.28 -2.87 -1.96
CA TYR A 101 -5.72 -2.05 -3.04
C TYR A 101 -4.96 -0.83 -2.54
N GLN A 102 -5.49 -0.13 -1.54
CA GLN A 102 -4.81 1.02 -0.94
C GLN A 102 -3.48 0.60 -0.29
N THR A 103 -3.47 -0.52 0.43
CA THR A 103 -2.27 -1.03 1.09
C THR A 103 -1.24 -1.56 0.07
N ASP A 104 -1.66 -2.26 -0.97
CA ASP A 104 -0.81 -2.63 -2.10
C ASP A 104 -0.14 -1.40 -2.73
N TRP A 105 -0.89 -0.31 -2.90
CA TRP A 105 -0.35 0.94 -3.41
C TRP A 105 0.69 1.55 -2.47
N LEU A 106 0.50 1.46 -1.15
CA LEU A 106 1.48 1.91 -0.16
C LEU A 106 2.78 1.10 -0.25
N LEU A 107 2.69 -0.22 -0.40
CA LEU A 107 3.87 -1.07 -0.55
C LEU A 107 4.63 -0.76 -1.85
N ARG A 108 3.95 -0.73 -3.00
CA ARG A 108 4.60 -0.60 -4.31
C ARG A 108 5.05 0.81 -4.66
N ILE A 109 4.27 1.81 -4.35
CA ILE A 109 4.47 3.18 -4.84
C ILE A 109 4.98 4.12 -3.76
N TYR A 110 4.59 3.91 -2.52
CA TYR A 110 5.06 4.70 -1.39
C TYR A 110 6.26 4.07 -0.67
N HIS A 111 6.63 2.85 -1.07
CA HIS A 111 7.77 2.09 -0.52
C HIS A 111 7.68 1.83 0.99
N TYR A 112 6.45 1.69 1.51
CA TYR A 112 6.24 1.16 2.85
C TYR A 112 6.74 -0.28 2.91
N LYS A 113 7.27 -0.66 4.06
CA LYS A 113 7.68 -2.04 4.32
C LYS A 113 6.51 -2.82 4.90
N LEU A 114 6.51 -4.13 4.69
CA LEU A 114 5.49 -5.00 5.28
C LEU A 114 5.43 -4.85 6.81
N LYS A 115 6.59 -4.66 7.47
CA LYS A 115 6.67 -4.39 8.90
C LYS A 115 5.90 -3.13 9.33
N ASP A 116 5.91 -2.07 8.52
CA ASP A 116 5.12 -0.86 8.83
C ASP A 116 3.61 -1.19 8.85
N ILE A 117 3.16 -2.11 7.97
CA ILE A 117 1.76 -2.53 7.89
C ILE A 117 1.38 -3.42 9.08
N GLU A 118 2.29 -4.29 9.52
CA GLU A 118 2.10 -5.18 10.68
C GLU A 118 1.67 -4.41 11.93
N ASP A 119 2.26 -3.24 12.16
CA ASP A 119 1.99 -2.39 13.31
C ASP A 119 0.53 -1.88 13.39
N VAL A 120 -0.25 -2.02 12.33
CA VAL A 120 -1.66 -1.57 12.27
C VAL A 120 -2.66 -2.69 11.98
N ILE A 121 -2.21 -3.92 11.80
CA ILE A 121 -3.08 -5.09 11.63
C ILE A 121 -3.83 -5.36 12.94
N THR A 122 -5.12 -5.68 12.85
CA THR A 122 -5.93 -6.05 14.01
C THR A 122 -5.56 -7.44 14.55
N GLU A 123 -6.02 -7.78 15.74
CA GLU A 123 -5.80 -9.11 16.35
C GLU A 123 -6.32 -10.25 15.48
N GLU A 124 -7.39 -9.99 14.71
CA GLU A 124 -7.98 -10.95 13.76
C GLU A 124 -7.20 -11.03 12.44
N GLY A 125 -6.08 -10.33 12.30
CA GLY A 125 -5.26 -10.36 11.11
C GLY A 125 -5.77 -9.50 9.94
N ASN A 126 -6.70 -8.58 10.19
CA ASN A 126 -7.28 -7.74 9.14
C ASN A 126 -6.79 -6.29 9.19
N LEU A 127 -6.87 -5.60 8.06
CA LEU A 127 -6.65 -4.17 8.01
C LEU A 127 -7.76 -3.43 8.78
N PRO A 128 -7.42 -2.38 9.55
CA PRO A 128 -8.41 -1.59 10.27
C PRO A 128 -9.36 -0.90 9.28
N GLN A 129 -10.54 -0.54 9.76
CA GLN A 129 -11.50 0.23 8.95
C GLN A 129 -10.94 1.61 8.60
N GLY A 130 -11.31 2.13 7.43
CA GLY A 130 -10.90 3.43 6.96
C GLY A 130 -9.62 3.41 6.12
N ASP A 131 -8.94 4.55 6.06
CA ASP A 131 -7.74 4.73 5.22
C ASP A 131 -6.49 4.14 5.88
N PRO A 132 -5.86 3.10 5.30
CA PRO A 132 -4.68 2.47 5.89
C PRO A 132 -3.52 3.46 6.10
N LYS A 133 -3.34 4.44 5.21
CA LYS A 133 -2.27 5.44 5.36
C LYS A 133 -2.45 6.32 6.59
N ILE A 134 -3.69 6.61 6.98
CA ILE A 134 -3.97 7.39 8.19
C ILE A 134 -3.60 6.58 9.43
N HIS A 135 -3.95 5.29 9.47
CA HIS A 135 -3.59 4.39 10.59
C HIS A 135 -2.07 4.27 10.73
N LEU A 136 -1.38 4.06 9.61
CA LEU A 136 0.09 4.01 9.58
C LEU A 136 0.73 5.32 10.05
N ALA A 137 0.20 6.46 9.63
CA ALA A 137 0.70 7.75 10.07
C ALA A 137 0.49 7.95 11.57
N ARG A 138 -0.71 7.64 12.08
CA ARG A 138 -1.01 7.73 13.51
C ARG A 138 -0.06 6.87 14.34
N GLN A 139 0.22 5.65 13.91
CA GLN A 139 1.15 4.75 14.59
C GLN A 139 2.57 5.30 14.54
N TYR A 140 3.06 5.68 13.36
CA TYR A 140 4.41 6.20 13.17
C TYR A 140 4.67 7.47 13.99
N PHE A 141 3.74 8.43 13.98
CA PHE A 141 3.91 9.72 14.65
C PHE A 141 3.62 9.69 16.16
N LYS A 142 3.34 8.53 16.77
CA LYS A 142 3.39 8.39 18.23
C LYS A 142 4.80 8.58 18.78
N ASP A 143 5.78 8.03 18.06
CA ASP A 143 7.18 7.98 18.49
C ASP A 143 8.09 8.90 17.66
N HIS A 144 7.54 9.59 16.67
CA HIS A 144 8.29 10.45 15.76
C HIS A 144 7.75 11.88 15.73
N SER A 145 8.65 12.82 15.53
CA SER A 145 8.28 14.23 15.39
C SER A 145 7.47 14.49 14.13
N LEU A 146 6.61 15.51 14.18
CA LEU A 146 5.88 16.01 13.02
C LEU A 146 6.84 16.42 11.89
N VAL A 147 6.40 16.25 10.66
CA VAL A 147 7.19 16.47 9.46
C VAL A 147 7.29 17.97 9.13
N ASP A 148 8.52 18.51 9.04
CA ASP A 148 8.75 19.83 8.48
C ASP A 148 9.00 19.69 6.96
N PRO A 149 8.13 20.24 6.10
CA PRO A 149 8.30 20.18 4.65
C PRO A 149 9.61 20.79 4.16
N ASN A 150 10.23 21.68 4.95
CA ASN A 150 11.49 22.32 4.59
C ASN A 150 12.72 21.44 4.86
N GLN A 151 12.60 20.44 5.71
CA GLN A 151 13.74 19.62 6.15
C GLN A 151 13.58 18.14 5.80
N ALA A 152 12.34 17.64 5.84
CA ALA A 152 12.02 16.24 5.69
C ALA A 152 12.59 15.63 4.40
N SER A 153 13.01 14.39 4.47
CA SER A 153 13.32 13.55 3.32
C SER A 153 12.08 13.25 2.49
N TYR A 154 12.28 12.79 1.26
CA TYR A 154 11.16 12.36 0.41
C TYR A 154 10.32 11.25 1.06
N ASN A 155 10.99 10.29 1.72
CA ASN A 155 10.29 9.18 2.37
C ASN A 155 9.48 9.64 3.59
N GLU A 156 9.97 10.57 4.38
CA GLU A 156 9.22 11.15 5.49
C GLU A 156 8.00 11.93 4.99
N LEU A 157 8.14 12.71 3.91
CA LEU A 157 7.01 13.39 3.27
C LEU A 157 5.94 12.39 2.83
N LEU A 158 6.33 11.24 2.29
CA LEU A 158 5.38 10.23 1.86
C LEU A 158 4.64 9.54 3.02
N ARG A 159 5.15 9.59 4.25
CA ARG A 159 4.43 9.08 5.43
C ARG A 159 3.25 9.98 5.83
N VAL A 160 3.25 11.23 5.42
CA VAL A 160 2.17 12.18 5.73
C VAL A 160 0.94 11.88 4.87
N PRO A 161 -0.25 11.60 5.46
CA PRO A 161 -1.50 11.54 4.72
C PRO A 161 -1.75 12.85 3.97
N GLY A 162 -2.23 12.76 2.73
CA GLY A 162 -2.42 13.96 1.89
C GLY A 162 -1.18 14.44 1.13
N ILE A 163 0.00 13.84 1.39
CA ILE A 163 1.18 14.01 0.54
C ILE A 163 1.38 12.73 -0.27
N GLY A 164 1.31 12.86 -1.59
CA GLY A 164 1.55 11.78 -2.53
C GLY A 164 2.90 11.90 -3.23
N PRO A 165 3.27 10.92 -4.07
CA PRO A 165 4.55 10.93 -4.80
C PRO A 165 4.76 12.20 -5.62
N ILE A 166 3.71 12.72 -6.24
CA ILE A 166 3.78 13.93 -7.07
C ILE A 166 4.03 15.16 -6.21
N SER A 167 3.23 15.37 -5.15
CA SER A 167 3.40 16.51 -4.25
C SER A 167 4.71 16.43 -3.48
N GLY A 168 5.13 15.24 -3.03
CA GLY A 168 6.44 15.04 -2.40
C GLY A 168 7.60 15.43 -3.32
N LYS A 169 7.58 15.00 -4.59
CA LYS A 169 8.59 15.40 -5.57
C LYS A 169 8.59 16.92 -5.84
N ARG A 170 7.41 17.54 -5.90
CA ARG A 170 7.31 19.00 -6.07
C ARG A 170 7.88 19.76 -4.88
N ILE A 171 7.64 19.30 -3.65
CA ILE A 171 8.23 19.88 -2.43
C ILE A 171 9.75 19.81 -2.51
N ILE A 172 10.33 18.65 -2.78
CA ILE A 172 11.79 18.47 -2.89
C ILE A 172 12.37 19.36 -4.01
N ASN A 173 11.73 19.42 -5.18
CA ASN A 173 12.19 20.23 -6.29
C ASN A 173 12.15 21.75 -5.99
N LEU A 174 11.13 22.24 -5.27
CA LEU A 174 11.10 23.64 -4.87
C LEU A 174 12.17 23.95 -3.83
N ARG A 175 12.40 23.06 -2.88
CA ARG A 175 13.50 23.19 -1.90
C ARG A 175 14.88 23.26 -2.55
N SER A 176 15.14 22.46 -3.57
CA SER A 176 16.42 22.52 -4.32
C SER A 176 16.64 23.84 -5.04
N LYS A 177 15.57 24.62 -5.24
CA LYS A 177 15.60 26.01 -5.76
C LYS A 177 15.57 27.07 -4.66
N ASN A 178 15.91 26.70 -3.42
CA ASN A 178 15.93 27.56 -2.23
C ASN A 178 14.54 28.12 -1.84
N PHE A 179 13.43 27.50 -2.30
CA PHE A 179 12.10 27.87 -1.84
C PHE A 179 11.86 27.36 -0.41
N VAL A 180 11.31 28.22 0.45
CA VAL A 180 10.98 27.91 1.83
C VAL A 180 9.47 27.96 2.00
N PHE A 181 8.87 26.85 2.41
CA PHE A 181 7.46 26.76 2.74
C PHE A 181 7.19 27.44 4.08
N LYS A 182 6.51 28.59 4.06
CA LYS A 182 6.19 29.39 5.25
C LYS A 182 4.74 29.27 5.67
N ARG A 183 3.85 28.96 4.75
CA ARG A 183 2.40 28.91 4.97
C ARG A 183 1.80 27.63 4.39
N ARG A 184 0.67 27.22 4.93
CA ARG A 184 -0.10 26.09 4.42
C ARG A 184 -0.56 26.26 2.98
N ALA A 185 -0.83 27.50 2.57
CA ALA A 185 -1.15 27.82 1.18
C ALA A 185 -0.04 27.39 0.21
N ASP A 186 1.22 27.50 0.63
CA ASP A 186 2.38 27.11 -0.18
C ASP A 186 2.38 25.59 -0.43
N LEU A 187 1.97 24.78 0.56
CA LEU A 187 1.82 23.34 0.42
C LEU A 187 0.61 22.96 -0.45
N LYS A 188 -0.49 23.69 -0.32
CA LYS A 188 -1.67 23.49 -1.17
C LYS A 188 -1.35 23.70 -2.65
N SER A 189 -0.52 24.70 -2.97
CA SER A 189 -0.13 25.01 -4.35
C SER A 189 0.67 23.89 -5.04
N VAL A 190 1.35 23.05 -4.27
CA VAL A 190 2.07 21.87 -4.79
C VAL A 190 1.25 20.58 -4.78
N GLY A 191 -0.03 20.66 -4.42
CA GLY A 191 -0.96 19.55 -4.47
C GLY A 191 -1.06 18.72 -3.19
N VAL A 192 -0.70 19.31 -2.03
CA VAL A 192 -0.92 18.66 -0.73
C VAL A 192 -2.39 18.81 -0.31
N VAL A 193 -3.00 17.71 0.11
CA VAL A 193 -4.35 17.70 0.68
C VAL A 193 -4.27 18.06 2.16
N LEU A 194 -4.36 19.36 2.46
CA LEU A 194 -4.13 19.90 3.81
C LEU A 194 -5.05 19.30 4.87
N LYS A 195 -6.35 19.08 4.57
CA LYS A 195 -7.30 18.47 5.50
C LYS A 195 -6.78 17.16 6.11
N ARG A 196 -5.97 16.40 5.33
CA ARG A 196 -5.37 15.12 5.76
C ARG A 196 -3.97 15.28 6.32
N ALA A 197 -3.22 16.26 5.83
CA ALA A 197 -1.79 16.42 6.11
C ALA A 197 -1.50 17.23 7.38
N ASP A 198 -2.32 18.23 7.69
CA ASP A 198 -2.11 19.19 8.78
C ASP A 198 -1.79 18.57 10.14
N PRO A 199 -2.45 17.48 10.60
CA PRO A 199 -2.14 16.88 11.90
C PRO A 199 -0.72 16.34 12.02
N PHE A 200 -0.05 16.10 10.88
CA PHE A 200 1.26 15.47 10.80
C PHE A 200 2.37 16.42 10.35
N LEU A 201 2.03 17.72 10.18
CA LEU A 201 2.95 18.72 9.65
C LEU A 201 3.33 19.78 10.70
N LYS A 202 4.61 20.18 10.64
CA LYS A 202 5.17 21.31 11.35
C LYS A 202 5.79 22.27 10.34
N ILE A 203 5.36 23.53 10.33
CA ILE A 203 5.89 24.56 9.43
C ILE A 203 6.60 25.64 10.23
N SER A 204 7.86 25.90 9.93
CA SER A 204 8.68 26.95 10.59
C SER A 204 8.69 26.86 12.13
N GLY A 205 8.74 25.66 12.66
CA GLY A 205 8.76 25.42 14.12
C GLY A 205 7.42 25.59 14.82
N GLN A 206 6.36 26.02 14.14
CA GLN A 206 5.03 26.18 14.70
C GLN A 206 4.19 24.92 14.50
N ASN A 207 3.84 24.28 15.59
CA ASN A 207 2.77 23.26 15.61
C ASN A 207 1.46 24.02 15.55
N GLN A 208 0.68 23.87 14.48
CA GLN A 208 -0.67 24.46 14.42
C GLN A 208 -1.76 23.45 14.82
N THR A 209 -1.40 22.44 15.56
CA THR A 209 -2.38 21.53 16.16
C THR A 209 -2.90 22.18 17.43
N THR A 210 -4.08 22.76 17.37
CA THR A 210 -4.91 22.86 18.56
C THR A 210 -5.23 21.43 19.02
N LEU A 211 -5.19 21.19 20.33
CA LEU A 211 -5.55 19.90 20.96
C LEU A 211 -6.89 19.35 20.43
N HIS A 212 -7.77 20.23 19.97
CA HIS A 212 -9.05 19.94 19.36
C HIS A 212 -8.97 19.10 18.07
N ASN A 213 -7.90 19.23 17.29
CA ASN A 213 -7.71 18.43 16.07
C ASN A 213 -7.28 16.98 16.36
N PHE A 214 -6.71 16.69 17.52
CA PHE A 214 -6.40 15.32 17.94
C PHE A 214 -7.64 14.58 18.45
N ILE A 215 -8.57 15.30 19.09
CA ILE A 215 -9.80 14.72 19.65
C ILE A 215 -10.83 14.44 18.54
N ASN A 216 -10.86 15.23 17.47
CA ASN A 216 -11.81 15.08 16.36
C ASN A 216 -11.32 14.16 15.21
N ILE A 217 -10.15 13.55 15.33
CA ILE A 217 -9.67 12.60 14.31
C ILE A 217 -10.51 11.30 14.33
N ASP A 218 -11.12 10.97 15.43
CA ASP A 218 -12.03 9.81 15.53
C ASP A 218 -13.37 10.01 14.79
N ASN A 219 -13.70 11.27 14.41
CA ASN A 219 -14.92 11.64 13.71
C ASN A 219 -14.75 12.03 12.24
N ILE A 220 -13.59 11.77 11.63
CA ILE A 220 -13.50 11.86 10.17
C ILE A 220 -14.10 10.56 9.60
N ASN A 221 -15.43 10.54 9.56
CA ASN A 221 -16.20 9.59 8.76
C ASN A 221 -15.68 9.65 7.32
N VAL A 222 -15.21 8.52 6.84
CA VAL A 222 -14.86 8.24 5.45
C VAL A 222 -16.17 8.04 4.67
N GLY A 223 -17.00 9.02 4.71
CA GLY A 223 -18.24 9.02 3.95
C GLY A 223 -18.31 10.29 3.11
N ASP A 224 -17.39 10.46 2.16
CA ASP A 224 -17.60 11.31 0.99
C ASP A 224 -16.35 11.21 0.12
N GLN A 225 -16.39 10.35 -0.86
CA GLN A 225 -16.18 10.58 -2.28
C GLN A 225 -15.77 9.30 -3.01
N ILE A 226 -16.71 8.85 -3.76
CA ILE A 226 -16.54 8.17 -5.03
C ILE A 226 -15.82 9.11 -6.01
#